data_665a6f51e74de06be75d04121f78e21a
#
_entry.id   665a6f51e74de06be75d04121f78e21a
#
_cell.length_a   1.000
_cell.length_b   1.000
_cell.length_c   1.000
_cell.angle_alpha   90.00
_cell.angle_beta   90.00
_cell.angle_gamma   90.00
#
_symmetry.space_group_name_H-M   'P 1'
#
loop_
_entity.id
_entity.type
_entity.pdbx_description
1 polymer ?
#
loop_
_entity_poly.entity_id
_entity_poly.type
_entity_poly.pdbx_seq_one_letter_code
_entity_poly.pdbx_strand_id
1 'polypeptide(L)'
;MTRHLDGQTVVLIGGSAGIGLETARLARAEGARTVLAGRDPGRLERAALDVGAQGTVTLDADDEPAVARLFEGLPPPVDHVLITAGGPRYKPLLEMDAGDVRQAVGGHMAQALHVARHGAPRMRPGGTILLMGGTGGRRIRRGLGLISAATAAMPPFTATLALELAPVRVNLIAAGFVDTPLSASLLGDRLDERREELRATLPIGRVVGPEDVAALAVHVMANTALTGATYDIDGGQQFV
;
A
#
# COMPACT_ATOMS: atom_id res chain seq x y z
N MET A 1 -2.81 -27.34 6.44
CA MET A 1 -2.66 -25.93 6.86
C MET A 1 -3.95 -25.20 6.52
N THR A 2 -4.51 -24.46 7.47
CA THR A 2 -5.72 -23.66 7.24
C THR A 2 -5.37 -22.49 6.34
N ARG A 3 -6.02 -22.35 5.19
CA ARG A 3 -5.85 -21.19 4.28
C ARG A 3 -6.78 -20.08 4.75
N HIS A 4 -6.20 -18.98 5.21
CA HIS A 4 -6.96 -17.91 5.84
C HIS A 4 -7.76 -17.04 4.86
N LEU A 5 -7.41 -17.02 3.58
CA LEU A 5 -8.07 -16.24 2.53
C LEU A 5 -8.73 -17.11 1.45
N ASP A 6 -9.03 -18.38 1.78
CA ASP A 6 -9.55 -19.34 0.79
C ASP A 6 -10.82 -18.84 0.11
N GLY A 7 -10.81 -18.82 -1.23
CA GLY A 7 -11.92 -18.34 -2.06
C GLY A 7 -12.20 -16.84 -2.02
N GLN A 8 -11.46 -16.04 -1.23
CA GLN A 8 -11.64 -14.60 -1.11
C GLN A 8 -11.00 -13.86 -2.28
N THR A 9 -11.57 -12.71 -2.65
CA THR A 9 -11.07 -11.84 -3.72
C THR A 9 -10.26 -10.69 -3.14
N VAL A 10 -8.99 -10.58 -3.53
CA VAL A 10 -8.05 -9.53 -3.12
C VAL A 10 -7.69 -8.67 -4.33
N VAL A 11 -7.94 -7.38 -4.27
CA VAL A 11 -7.57 -6.40 -5.30
C VAL A 11 -6.31 -5.65 -4.86
N LEU A 12 -5.26 -5.67 -5.68
CA LEU A 12 -3.97 -5.05 -5.40
C LEU A 12 -3.77 -3.85 -6.35
N ILE A 13 -4.07 -2.64 -5.90
CA ILE A 13 -3.81 -1.41 -6.65
C ILE A 13 -2.35 -1.00 -6.42
N GLY A 14 -1.51 -1.18 -7.43
CA GLY A 14 -0.05 -1.20 -7.32
C GLY A 14 0.53 -2.63 -7.29
N GLY A 15 -0.22 -3.63 -7.79
CA GLY A 15 0.09 -5.06 -7.69
C GLY A 15 1.19 -5.57 -8.61
N SER A 16 1.82 -4.73 -9.45
CA SER A 16 2.80 -5.21 -10.46
C SER A 16 4.24 -5.31 -9.96
N ALA A 17 4.55 -4.87 -8.74
CA ALA A 17 5.91 -4.92 -8.17
C ALA A 17 5.90 -4.71 -6.65
N GLY A 18 7.04 -4.99 -6.00
CA GLY A 18 7.30 -4.69 -4.60
C GLY A 18 6.24 -5.22 -3.65
N ILE A 19 5.81 -4.39 -2.71
CA ILE A 19 4.86 -4.76 -1.65
C ILE A 19 3.56 -5.35 -2.23
N GLY A 20 2.99 -4.71 -3.26
CA GLY A 20 1.74 -5.18 -3.86
C GLY A 20 1.88 -6.56 -4.50
N LEU A 21 2.97 -6.81 -5.22
CA LEU A 21 3.23 -8.11 -5.84
C LEU A 21 3.48 -9.20 -4.80
N GLU A 22 4.28 -8.94 -3.78
CA GLU A 22 4.53 -9.92 -2.71
C GLU A 22 3.26 -10.21 -1.89
N THR A 23 2.41 -9.19 -1.66
CA THR A 23 1.10 -9.42 -1.05
C THR A 23 0.20 -10.29 -1.94
N ALA A 24 0.23 -10.08 -3.26
CA ALA A 24 -0.52 -10.94 -4.18
C ALA A 24 -0.03 -12.38 -4.13
N ARG A 25 1.30 -12.60 -4.12
CA ARG A 25 1.93 -13.92 -4.01
C ARG A 25 1.48 -14.64 -2.73
N LEU A 26 1.60 -13.96 -1.59
CA LEU A 26 1.23 -14.55 -0.31
C LEU A 26 -0.28 -14.77 -0.18
N ALA A 27 -1.12 -13.83 -0.65
CA ALA A 27 -2.57 -14.00 -0.66
C ALA A 27 -3.00 -15.22 -1.51
N ARG A 28 -2.34 -15.42 -2.68
CA ARG A 28 -2.55 -16.62 -3.50
C ARG A 28 -2.17 -17.92 -2.75
N ALA A 29 -1.05 -17.92 -2.05
CA ALA A 29 -0.65 -19.06 -1.22
C ALA A 29 -1.67 -19.38 -0.13
N GLU A 30 -2.33 -18.33 0.43
CA GLU A 30 -3.43 -18.44 1.39
C GLU A 30 -4.81 -18.76 0.75
N GLY A 31 -4.86 -19.04 -0.56
CA GLY A 31 -6.05 -19.48 -1.27
C GLY A 31 -6.90 -18.36 -1.88
N ALA A 32 -6.46 -17.11 -1.82
CA ALA A 32 -7.20 -15.99 -2.41
C ALA A 32 -7.20 -16.01 -3.95
N ARG A 33 -8.21 -15.40 -4.54
CA ARG A 33 -8.23 -14.93 -5.92
C ARG A 33 -7.71 -13.51 -5.96
N THR A 34 -6.69 -13.22 -6.78
CA THR A 34 -6.09 -11.89 -6.83
C THR A 34 -6.36 -11.21 -8.17
N VAL A 35 -6.63 -9.91 -8.11
CA VAL A 35 -6.71 -9.00 -9.27
C VAL A 35 -5.65 -7.93 -9.10
N LEU A 36 -4.76 -7.80 -10.09
CA LEU A 36 -3.67 -6.82 -10.06
C LEU A 36 -4.07 -5.59 -10.87
N ALA A 37 -3.91 -4.41 -10.28
CA ALA A 37 -4.15 -3.14 -10.96
C ALA A 37 -2.91 -2.25 -10.92
N GLY A 38 -2.67 -1.47 -11.98
CA GLY A 38 -1.54 -0.57 -12.09
C GLY A 38 -1.41 0.05 -13.48
N ARG A 39 -0.40 0.90 -13.70
CA ARG A 39 -0.28 1.74 -14.90
C ARG A 39 0.34 1.05 -16.13
N ASP A 40 1.20 0.08 -15.90
CA ASP A 40 1.98 -0.56 -16.97
C ASP A 40 1.39 -1.95 -17.29
N PRO A 41 0.72 -2.12 -18.45
CA PRO A 41 0.07 -3.37 -18.80
C PRO A 41 1.06 -4.54 -18.93
N GLY A 42 2.25 -4.31 -19.51
CA GLY A 42 3.24 -5.37 -19.69
C GLY A 42 3.85 -5.85 -18.37
N ARG A 43 4.01 -4.96 -17.38
CA ARG A 43 4.43 -5.35 -16.03
C ARG A 43 3.33 -6.08 -15.30
N LEU A 44 2.06 -5.67 -15.46
CA LEU A 44 0.91 -6.36 -14.88
C LEU A 44 0.76 -7.78 -15.43
N GLU A 45 0.88 -7.98 -16.74
CA GLU A 45 0.80 -9.30 -17.36
C GLU A 45 1.88 -10.24 -16.83
N ARG A 46 3.14 -9.78 -16.78
CA ARG A 46 4.24 -10.58 -16.21
C ARG A 46 4.00 -10.92 -14.74
N ALA A 47 3.57 -9.95 -13.94
CA ALA A 47 3.25 -10.16 -12.53
C ALA A 47 2.10 -11.14 -12.34
N ALA A 48 1.05 -11.04 -13.17
CA ALA A 48 -0.10 -11.93 -13.10
C ALA A 48 0.26 -13.38 -13.44
N LEU A 49 1.11 -13.59 -14.45
CA LEU A 49 1.62 -14.93 -14.79
C LEU A 49 2.47 -15.51 -13.66
N ASP A 50 3.33 -14.70 -13.06
CA ASP A 50 4.23 -15.11 -11.97
C ASP A 50 3.47 -15.56 -10.71
N VAL A 51 2.42 -14.83 -10.31
CA VAL A 51 1.64 -15.18 -9.11
C VAL A 51 0.38 -16.01 -9.38
N GLY A 52 0.05 -16.26 -10.63
CA GLY A 52 -1.21 -16.91 -11.00
C GLY A 52 -2.44 -16.07 -10.66
N ALA A 53 -2.38 -14.75 -10.92
CA ALA A 53 -3.51 -13.87 -10.66
C ALA A 53 -4.70 -14.16 -11.57
N GLN A 54 -5.93 -13.91 -11.11
CA GLN A 54 -7.15 -14.12 -11.85
C GLN A 54 -7.35 -13.13 -13.01
N GLY A 55 -6.80 -11.92 -12.84
CA GLY A 55 -6.92 -10.86 -13.85
C GLY A 55 -6.05 -9.66 -13.58
N THR A 56 -5.96 -8.79 -14.57
CA THR A 56 -5.25 -7.52 -14.51
C THR A 56 -6.14 -6.38 -14.99
N VAL A 57 -5.97 -5.18 -14.41
CA VAL A 57 -6.63 -3.95 -14.86
C VAL A 57 -5.61 -2.83 -14.97
N THR A 58 -5.46 -2.29 -16.18
CA THR A 58 -4.60 -1.13 -16.39
C THR A 58 -5.33 0.14 -15.98
N LEU A 59 -4.82 0.83 -14.95
CA LEU A 59 -5.37 2.09 -14.46
C LEU A 59 -4.32 2.95 -13.77
N ASP A 60 -4.58 4.26 -13.71
CA ASP A 60 -3.95 5.16 -12.75
C ASP A 60 -4.88 5.31 -11.53
N ALA A 61 -4.34 5.12 -10.33
CA ALA A 61 -5.12 5.23 -9.09
C ALA A 61 -5.54 6.68 -8.79
N ASP A 62 -4.91 7.67 -9.42
CA ASP A 62 -5.28 9.08 -9.33
C ASP A 62 -6.46 9.43 -10.28
N ASP A 63 -6.80 8.56 -11.24
CA ASP A 63 -7.96 8.69 -12.13
C ASP A 63 -9.20 8.03 -11.49
N GLU A 64 -10.02 8.82 -10.79
CA GLU A 64 -11.24 8.33 -10.13
C GLU A 64 -12.19 7.56 -11.08
N PRO A 65 -12.51 8.03 -12.31
CA PRO A 65 -13.27 7.25 -13.28
C PRO A 65 -12.67 5.89 -13.61
N ALA A 66 -11.34 5.75 -13.67
CA ALA A 66 -10.70 4.46 -13.91
C ALA A 66 -10.85 3.52 -12.70
N VAL A 67 -10.77 4.05 -11.48
CA VAL A 67 -11.03 3.29 -10.25
C VAL A 67 -12.51 2.85 -10.19
N ALA A 68 -13.45 3.69 -10.58
CA ALA A 68 -14.86 3.32 -10.67
C ALA A 68 -15.07 2.13 -11.63
N ARG A 69 -14.53 2.22 -12.85
CA ARG A 69 -14.59 1.12 -13.85
C ARG A 69 -13.96 -0.18 -13.37
N LEU A 70 -12.86 -0.11 -12.59
CA LEU A 70 -12.28 -1.30 -11.96
C LEU A 70 -13.32 -2.05 -11.13
N PHE A 71 -13.97 -1.36 -10.19
CA PHE A 71 -14.94 -1.99 -9.29
C PHE A 71 -16.24 -2.40 -9.99
N GLU A 72 -16.69 -1.65 -10.98
CA GLU A 72 -17.85 -2.02 -11.82
C GLU A 72 -17.60 -3.33 -12.58
N GLY A 73 -16.39 -3.52 -13.09
CA GLY A 73 -16.00 -4.72 -13.87
C GLY A 73 -15.71 -5.96 -13.02
N LEU A 74 -15.61 -5.84 -11.69
CA LEU A 74 -15.34 -6.98 -10.81
C LEU A 74 -16.64 -7.66 -10.36
N PRO A 75 -16.70 -9.00 -10.36
CA PRO A 75 -17.81 -9.72 -9.75
C PRO A 75 -17.80 -9.50 -8.23
N PRO A 76 -18.93 -9.08 -7.63
CA PRO A 76 -19.04 -8.96 -6.18
C PRO A 76 -19.19 -10.34 -5.51
N PRO A 77 -18.84 -10.47 -4.22
CA PRO A 77 -18.21 -9.44 -3.41
C PRO A 77 -16.69 -9.38 -3.61
N VAL A 78 -16.12 -8.19 -3.44
CA VAL A 78 -14.70 -8.00 -3.19
C VAL A 78 -14.46 -8.15 -1.69
N ASP A 79 -13.42 -8.87 -1.30
CA ASP A 79 -13.13 -9.12 0.12
C ASP A 79 -12.09 -8.15 0.68
N HIS A 80 -11.03 -7.90 -0.09
CA HIS A 80 -9.94 -7.04 0.36
C HIS A 80 -9.41 -6.19 -0.78
N VAL A 81 -9.03 -4.96 -0.44
CA VAL A 81 -8.33 -4.03 -1.33
C VAL A 81 -7.07 -3.54 -0.64
N LEU A 82 -5.91 -3.70 -1.27
CA LEU A 82 -4.66 -3.08 -0.84
C LEU A 82 -4.27 -1.99 -1.84
N ILE A 83 -3.93 -0.80 -1.35
CA ILE A 83 -3.47 0.33 -2.16
C ILE A 83 -1.99 0.57 -1.86
N THR A 84 -1.12 0.23 -2.83
CA THR A 84 0.33 0.50 -2.79
C THR A 84 0.77 1.43 -3.91
N ALA A 85 -0.18 1.97 -4.68
CA ALA A 85 0.11 2.89 -5.76
C ALA A 85 0.66 4.22 -5.25
N GLY A 86 1.47 4.89 -6.07
CA GLY A 86 2.12 6.15 -5.69
C GLY A 86 3.53 5.94 -5.13
N GLY A 87 4.10 7.02 -4.62
CA GLY A 87 5.43 7.03 -4.03
C GLY A 87 5.76 8.39 -3.44
N PRO A 88 6.75 8.44 -2.54
CA PRO A 88 7.15 9.68 -1.89
C PRO A 88 7.87 10.61 -2.88
N ARG A 89 7.72 11.92 -2.69
CA ARG A 89 8.51 12.97 -3.34
C ARG A 89 9.46 13.60 -2.33
N TYR A 90 10.73 13.40 -2.55
CA TYR A 90 11.81 13.94 -1.73
C TYR A 90 12.37 15.21 -2.38
N LYS A 91 12.10 16.38 -1.80
CA LYS A 91 12.55 17.66 -2.30
C LYS A 91 12.56 18.69 -1.15
N PRO A 92 13.54 19.62 -1.09
CA PRO A 92 13.48 20.73 -0.16
C PRO A 92 12.19 21.54 -0.32
N LEU A 93 11.58 21.98 0.81
CA LEU A 93 10.26 22.62 0.78
C LEU A 93 10.21 23.86 -0.12
N LEU A 94 11.26 24.68 -0.10
CA LEU A 94 11.31 25.92 -0.89
C LEU A 94 11.55 25.70 -2.40
N GLU A 95 11.88 24.48 -2.78
CA GLU A 95 12.05 24.08 -4.18
C GLU A 95 10.79 23.41 -4.76
N MET A 96 9.77 23.18 -3.93
CA MET A 96 8.52 22.55 -4.32
C MET A 96 7.57 23.57 -4.93
N ASP A 97 6.92 23.17 -6.02
CA ASP A 97 5.82 23.93 -6.61
C ASP A 97 4.45 23.52 -6.04
N ALA A 98 3.40 24.23 -6.44
CA ALA A 98 2.03 23.94 -5.97
C ALA A 98 1.51 22.58 -6.45
N GLY A 99 2.04 22.02 -7.53
CA GLY A 99 1.73 20.68 -8.02
C GLY A 99 2.34 19.62 -7.11
N ASP A 100 3.62 19.77 -6.77
CA ASP A 100 4.31 18.90 -5.80
C ASP A 100 3.56 18.85 -4.46
N VAL A 101 3.10 20.01 -3.96
CA VAL A 101 2.35 20.11 -2.69
C VAL A 101 1.02 19.37 -2.78
N ARG A 102 0.23 19.62 -3.83
CA ARG A 102 -1.07 18.94 -4.01
C ARG A 102 -0.92 17.43 -4.09
N GLN A 103 0.05 16.95 -4.84
CA GLN A 103 0.28 15.51 -5.01
C GLN A 103 0.82 14.86 -3.73
N ALA A 104 1.77 15.50 -3.05
CA ALA A 104 2.35 14.93 -1.84
C ALA A 104 1.36 14.86 -0.67
N VAL A 105 0.52 15.89 -0.51
CA VAL A 105 -0.45 15.95 0.59
C VAL A 105 -1.73 15.18 0.26
N GLY A 106 -2.21 15.28 -0.98
CA GLY A 106 -3.51 14.75 -1.38
C GLY A 106 -3.50 13.35 -2.01
N GLY A 107 -2.39 12.91 -2.61
CA GLY A 107 -2.38 11.73 -3.48
C GLY A 107 -2.90 10.46 -2.79
N HIS A 108 -2.30 10.06 -1.67
CA HIS A 108 -2.74 8.85 -0.95
C HIS A 108 -4.16 8.94 -0.40
N MET A 109 -4.57 10.13 0.07
CA MET A 109 -5.94 10.34 0.56
C MET A 109 -6.95 10.31 -0.58
N ALA A 110 -6.65 10.92 -1.73
CA ALA A 110 -7.52 10.88 -2.90
C ALA A 110 -7.72 9.44 -3.40
N GLN A 111 -6.65 8.67 -3.57
CA GLN A 111 -6.74 7.26 -3.95
C GLN A 111 -7.57 6.44 -2.97
N ALA A 112 -7.39 6.66 -1.65
CA ALA A 112 -8.19 6.01 -0.63
C ALA A 112 -9.67 6.38 -0.72
N LEU A 113 -10.00 7.66 -1.01
CA LEU A 113 -11.39 8.11 -1.22
C LEU A 113 -12.01 7.54 -2.50
N HIS A 114 -11.24 7.44 -3.60
CA HIS A 114 -11.73 6.79 -4.82
C HIS A 114 -12.11 5.32 -4.54
N VAL A 115 -11.24 4.58 -3.84
CA VAL A 115 -11.53 3.19 -3.45
C VAL A 115 -12.68 3.11 -2.45
N ALA A 116 -12.76 4.00 -1.46
CA ALA A 116 -13.85 4.04 -0.51
C ALA A 116 -15.20 4.26 -1.21
N ARG A 117 -15.27 5.22 -2.13
CA ARG A 117 -16.51 5.59 -2.83
C ARG A 117 -17.00 4.50 -3.77
N HIS A 118 -16.11 3.90 -4.55
CA HIS A 118 -16.48 2.95 -5.61
C HIS A 118 -16.29 1.49 -5.20
N GLY A 119 -15.34 1.20 -4.31
CA GLY A 119 -15.02 -0.15 -3.86
C GLY A 119 -15.87 -0.60 -2.67
N ALA A 120 -16.02 0.22 -1.63
CA ALA A 120 -16.72 -0.21 -0.41
C ALA A 120 -18.14 -0.72 -0.66
N PRO A 121 -18.98 -0.12 -1.56
CA PRO A 121 -20.30 -0.67 -1.88
C PRO A 121 -20.28 -2.05 -2.53
N ARG A 122 -19.14 -2.49 -3.05
CA ARG A 122 -18.93 -3.80 -3.70
C ARG A 122 -18.28 -4.82 -2.77
N MET A 123 -17.90 -4.40 -1.57
CA MET A 123 -17.23 -5.26 -0.59
C MET A 123 -18.22 -6.00 0.29
N ARG A 124 -17.82 -7.16 0.77
CA ARG A 124 -18.60 -7.87 1.79
C ARG A 124 -18.47 -7.19 3.14
N PRO A 125 -19.48 -7.32 4.05
CA PRO A 125 -19.33 -6.95 5.44
C PRO A 125 -18.11 -7.64 6.08
N GLY A 126 -17.28 -6.88 6.80
CA GLY A 126 -16.03 -7.36 7.38
C GLY A 126 -14.84 -7.45 6.41
N GLY A 127 -15.04 -7.14 5.12
CA GLY A 127 -13.95 -6.95 4.16
C GLY A 127 -12.98 -5.84 4.60
N THR A 128 -11.81 -5.72 3.95
CA THR A 128 -10.76 -4.79 4.38
C THR A 128 -10.27 -3.91 3.24
N ILE A 129 -10.24 -2.59 3.45
CA ILE A 129 -9.42 -1.64 2.70
C ILE A 129 -8.15 -1.41 3.51
N LEU A 130 -6.99 -1.69 2.89
CA LEU A 130 -5.68 -1.55 3.52
C LEU A 130 -4.89 -0.46 2.79
N LEU A 131 -4.56 0.58 3.53
CA LEU A 131 -3.83 1.74 3.03
C LEU A 131 -2.33 1.59 3.34
N MET A 132 -1.50 2.14 2.48
CA MET A 132 -0.07 2.30 2.75
C MET A 132 0.23 3.74 3.15
N GLY A 133 1.09 3.87 4.13
CA GLY A 133 1.68 5.12 4.58
C GLY A 133 3.13 4.91 4.97
N GLY A 134 3.65 5.81 5.79
CA GLY A 134 5.03 5.71 6.24
C GLY A 134 5.25 6.21 7.66
N THR A 135 6.36 5.80 8.27
CA THR A 135 6.80 6.31 9.58
C THR A 135 7.51 7.67 9.48
N GLY A 136 7.59 8.26 8.27
CA GLY A 136 8.26 9.52 7.98
C GLY A 136 7.73 10.73 8.77
N GLY A 137 6.45 10.72 9.19
CA GLY A 137 5.87 11.75 10.06
C GLY A 137 6.51 11.83 11.46
N ARG A 138 7.26 10.80 11.86
CA ARG A 138 7.96 10.73 13.17
C ARG A 138 9.45 11.04 13.06
N ARG A 139 9.97 11.25 11.84
CA ARG A 139 11.38 11.55 11.57
C ARG A 139 11.50 12.81 10.74
N ILE A 140 11.76 13.92 11.41
CA ILE A 140 11.90 15.21 10.74
C ILE A 140 13.33 15.35 10.20
N ARG A 141 13.45 15.47 8.88
CA ARG A 141 14.73 15.68 8.17
C ARG A 141 14.55 16.68 7.02
N ARG A 142 15.65 17.33 6.61
CA ARG A 142 15.66 18.18 5.40
C ARG A 142 15.21 17.36 4.18
N GLY A 143 14.35 17.92 3.34
CA GLY A 143 13.81 17.25 2.13
C GLY A 143 12.63 16.31 2.39
N LEU A 144 12.23 16.09 3.67
CA LEU A 144 11.11 15.21 4.02
C LEU A 144 9.84 15.97 4.45
N GLY A 145 9.81 17.30 4.41
CA GLY A 145 8.76 18.09 5.03
C GLY A 145 7.34 17.72 4.60
N LEU A 146 7.08 17.64 3.29
CA LEU A 146 5.73 17.27 2.80
C LEU A 146 5.40 15.82 3.02
N ILE A 147 6.36 14.89 2.84
CA ILE A 147 6.10 13.48 3.09
C ILE A 147 5.85 13.22 4.59
N SER A 148 6.56 13.94 5.47
CA SER A 148 6.31 13.88 6.92
C SER A 148 4.90 14.36 7.26
N ALA A 149 4.46 15.49 6.69
CA ALA A 149 3.11 16.00 6.90
C ALA A 149 2.04 15.04 6.36
N ALA A 150 2.23 14.53 5.14
CA ALA A 150 1.29 13.60 4.51
C ALA A 150 1.17 12.30 5.32
N THR A 151 2.29 11.70 5.73
CA THR A 151 2.26 10.46 6.52
C THR A 151 1.70 10.67 7.92
N ALA A 152 1.92 11.84 8.55
CA ALA A 152 1.34 12.17 9.85
C ALA A 152 -0.18 12.35 9.81
N ALA A 153 -0.75 12.74 8.68
CA ALA A 153 -2.19 12.90 8.51
C ALA A 153 -2.94 11.58 8.22
N MET A 154 -2.25 10.52 7.78
CA MET A 154 -2.88 9.25 7.42
C MET A 154 -3.54 8.50 8.58
N PRO A 155 -3.00 8.45 9.81
CA PRO A 155 -3.64 7.72 10.91
C PRO A 155 -5.05 8.22 11.25
N PRO A 156 -5.30 9.52 11.53
CA PRO A 156 -6.65 10.01 11.81
C PRO A 156 -7.58 9.90 10.59
N PHE A 157 -7.07 10.08 9.37
CA PHE A 157 -7.83 9.85 8.15
C PHE A 157 -8.30 8.39 8.04
N THR A 158 -7.43 7.42 8.30
CA THR A 158 -7.75 5.99 8.28
C THR A 158 -8.81 5.63 9.33
N ALA A 159 -8.66 6.16 10.56
CA ALA A 159 -9.60 5.93 11.64
C ALA A 159 -11.00 6.49 11.31
N THR A 160 -11.07 7.68 10.68
CA THR A 160 -12.33 8.27 10.23
C THR A 160 -12.98 7.41 9.14
N LEU A 161 -12.23 6.98 8.12
CA LEU A 161 -12.76 6.09 7.09
C LEU A 161 -13.28 4.77 7.67
N ALA A 162 -12.61 4.22 8.70
CA ALA A 162 -13.07 2.98 9.34
C ALA A 162 -14.43 3.14 10.03
N LEU A 163 -14.71 4.33 10.58
CA LEU A 163 -16.03 4.64 11.16
C LEU A 163 -17.10 4.84 10.08
N GLU A 164 -16.77 5.57 9.03
CA GLU A 164 -17.73 5.92 7.97
C GLU A 164 -18.09 4.74 7.07
N LEU A 165 -17.16 3.79 6.89
CA LEU A 165 -17.34 2.63 6.02
C LEU A 165 -17.79 1.36 6.74
N ALA A 166 -18.00 1.41 8.07
CA ALA A 166 -18.43 0.22 8.82
C ALA A 166 -19.66 -0.43 8.16
N PRO A 167 -19.71 -1.75 8.00
CA PRO A 167 -18.82 -2.77 8.58
C PRO A 167 -17.60 -3.14 7.72
N VAL A 168 -17.25 -2.40 6.66
CA VAL A 168 -15.99 -2.56 5.94
C VAL A 168 -14.87 -2.01 6.84
N ARG A 169 -13.82 -2.80 7.02
CA ARG A 169 -12.67 -2.44 7.88
C ARG A 169 -11.66 -1.60 7.09
N VAL A 170 -11.09 -0.59 7.71
CA VAL A 170 -10.02 0.21 7.11
C VAL A 170 -8.83 0.27 8.05
N ASN A 171 -7.64 -0.05 7.57
CA ASN A 171 -6.40 -0.01 8.35
C ASN A 171 -5.26 0.59 7.53
N LEU A 172 -4.22 1.04 8.22
CA LEU A 172 -3.02 1.63 7.65
C LEU A 172 -1.79 0.79 8.01
N ILE A 173 -0.95 0.46 7.03
CA ILE A 173 0.41 0.00 7.26
C ILE A 173 1.35 1.17 7.04
N ALA A 174 2.06 1.58 8.10
CA ALA A 174 3.08 2.63 8.06
C ALA A 174 4.46 1.99 7.95
N ALA A 175 5.02 1.99 6.75
CA ALA A 175 6.32 1.39 6.48
C ALA A 175 7.48 2.39 6.66
N GLY A 176 8.65 1.89 7.05
CA GLY A 176 9.90 2.58 6.92
C GLY A 176 10.47 2.46 5.50
N PHE A 177 11.80 2.38 5.39
CA PHE A 177 12.43 1.97 4.14
C PHE A 177 12.13 0.49 3.91
N VAL A 178 11.59 0.18 2.73
CA VAL A 178 11.37 -1.20 2.27
C VAL A 178 12.17 -1.40 0.98
N ASP A 179 12.95 -2.47 0.91
CA ASP A 179 13.80 -2.78 -0.24
C ASP A 179 12.98 -3.27 -1.43
N THR A 180 12.60 -2.36 -2.30
CA THR A 180 11.71 -2.57 -3.44
C THR A 180 12.27 -1.95 -4.71
N PRO A 181 11.73 -2.28 -5.90
CA PRO A 181 12.07 -1.58 -7.13
C PRO A 181 11.82 -0.06 -7.07
N LEU A 182 10.83 0.38 -6.29
CA LEU A 182 10.59 1.82 -6.06
C LEU A 182 11.77 2.46 -5.32
N SER A 183 12.21 1.84 -4.24
CA SER A 183 13.37 2.33 -3.46
C SER A 183 14.63 2.36 -4.29
N ALA A 184 14.84 1.35 -5.13
CA ALA A 184 15.95 1.31 -6.09
C ALA A 184 15.88 2.47 -7.09
N SER A 185 14.70 2.76 -7.64
CA SER A 185 14.52 3.88 -8.59
C SER A 185 14.72 5.26 -7.95
N LEU A 186 14.40 5.40 -6.65
CA LEU A 186 14.54 6.66 -5.91
C LEU A 186 15.98 6.94 -5.48
N LEU A 187 16.74 5.90 -5.16
CA LEU A 187 18.11 6.02 -4.63
C LEU A 187 19.19 5.86 -5.70
N GLY A 188 18.91 5.15 -6.80
CA GLY A 188 19.91 4.88 -7.84
C GLY A 188 21.17 4.27 -7.25
N ASP A 189 22.32 4.86 -7.55
CA ASP A 189 23.64 4.39 -7.12
C ASP A 189 23.84 4.40 -5.58
N ARG A 190 23.00 5.10 -4.83
CA ARG A 190 23.05 5.15 -3.36
C ARG A 190 22.30 4.02 -2.68
N LEU A 191 21.71 3.09 -3.43
CA LEU A 191 20.88 2.03 -2.86
C LEU A 191 21.69 1.11 -1.94
N ASP A 192 22.87 0.67 -2.38
CA ASP A 192 23.67 -0.27 -1.61
C ASP A 192 24.27 0.38 -0.35
N GLU A 193 24.74 1.62 -0.43
CA GLU A 193 25.13 2.42 0.74
C GLU A 193 23.98 2.51 1.75
N ARG A 194 22.74 2.76 1.27
CA ARG A 194 21.57 2.82 2.13
C ARG A 194 21.23 1.49 2.78
N ARG A 195 21.37 0.39 2.06
CA ARG A 195 21.18 -0.97 2.60
C ARG A 195 22.18 -1.29 3.71
N GLU A 196 23.46 -0.93 3.52
CA GLU A 196 24.51 -1.11 4.53
C GLU A 196 24.27 -0.27 5.77
N GLU A 197 23.95 1.02 5.61
CA GLU A 197 23.56 1.90 6.71
C GLU A 197 22.42 1.30 7.53
N LEU A 198 21.37 0.82 6.85
CA LEU A 198 20.19 0.24 7.53
C LEU A 198 20.51 -1.07 8.25
N ARG A 199 21.36 -1.94 7.68
CA ARG A 199 21.81 -3.15 8.37
C ARG A 199 22.58 -2.84 9.64
N ALA A 200 23.36 -1.77 9.61
CA ALA A 200 24.18 -1.34 10.76
C ALA A 200 23.37 -0.62 11.85
N THR A 201 22.28 0.06 11.48
CA THR A 201 21.57 0.98 12.39
C THR A 201 20.20 0.47 12.84
N LEU A 202 19.49 -0.32 12.03
CA LEU A 202 18.16 -0.79 12.40
C LEU A 202 18.21 -1.76 13.58
N PRO A 203 17.32 -1.59 14.59
CA PRO A 203 17.22 -2.51 15.72
C PRO A 203 17.06 -3.99 15.35
N ILE A 204 16.39 -4.27 14.22
CA ILE A 204 16.21 -5.65 13.74
C ILE A 204 17.46 -6.24 13.04
N GLY A 205 18.53 -5.45 12.80
CA GLY A 205 19.79 -5.88 12.20
C GLY A 205 19.72 -6.28 10.73
N ARG A 206 18.61 -5.97 10.03
CA ARG A 206 18.43 -6.23 8.60
C ARG A 206 17.55 -5.17 7.94
N VAL A 207 17.57 -5.11 6.62
CA VAL A 207 16.63 -4.29 5.84
C VAL A 207 15.25 -4.95 5.83
N VAL A 208 14.19 -4.16 5.92
CA VAL A 208 12.82 -4.62 5.73
C VAL A 208 12.58 -4.90 4.25
N GLY A 209 12.09 -6.09 3.94
CA GLY A 209 11.71 -6.49 2.58
C GLY A 209 10.21 -6.35 2.31
N PRO A 210 9.79 -6.42 1.03
CA PRO A 210 8.37 -6.40 0.68
C PRO A 210 7.60 -7.61 1.25
N GLU A 211 8.26 -8.73 1.48
CA GLU A 211 7.71 -9.94 2.11
C GLU A 211 7.27 -9.70 3.57
N ASP A 212 8.02 -8.88 4.32
CA ASP A 212 7.65 -8.52 5.69
C ASP A 212 6.32 -7.74 5.71
N VAL A 213 6.20 -6.79 4.78
CA VAL A 213 4.97 -5.97 4.65
C VAL A 213 3.81 -6.81 4.15
N ALA A 214 4.05 -7.73 3.20
CA ALA A 214 3.04 -8.65 2.67
C ALA A 214 2.49 -9.57 3.78
N ALA A 215 3.34 -10.10 4.65
CA ALA A 215 2.93 -10.93 5.77
C ALA A 215 1.99 -10.18 6.72
N LEU A 216 2.31 -8.92 7.05
CA LEU A 216 1.45 -8.07 7.85
C LEU A 216 0.13 -7.75 7.13
N ALA A 217 0.17 -7.44 5.84
CA ALA A 217 -1.02 -7.15 5.03
C ALA A 217 -1.99 -8.33 5.03
N VAL A 218 -1.52 -9.54 4.78
CA VAL A 218 -2.33 -10.76 4.80
C VAL A 218 -2.87 -11.04 6.20
N HIS A 219 -2.07 -10.84 7.26
CA HIS A 219 -2.55 -10.95 8.65
C HIS A 219 -3.71 -9.98 8.93
N VAL A 220 -3.60 -8.71 8.54
CA VAL A 220 -4.67 -7.71 8.74
C VAL A 220 -5.92 -8.06 7.92
N MET A 221 -5.77 -8.62 6.72
CA MET A 221 -6.89 -9.12 5.92
C MET A 221 -7.62 -10.26 6.66
N ALA A 222 -6.89 -11.24 7.16
CA ALA A 222 -7.43 -12.43 7.82
C ALA A 222 -7.99 -12.15 9.22
N ASN A 223 -7.44 -11.20 9.96
CA ASN A 223 -7.86 -10.90 11.33
C ASN A 223 -9.00 -9.88 11.37
N THR A 224 -10.23 -10.37 11.51
CA THR A 224 -11.46 -9.56 11.43
C THR A 224 -11.69 -8.61 12.61
N ALA A 225 -10.89 -8.68 13.66
CA ALA A 225 -10.98 -7.77 14.82
C ALA A 225 -10.24 -6.43 14.59
N LEU A 226 -9.49 -6.30 13.48
CA LEU A 226 -8.62 -5.15 13.22
C LEU A 226 -9.31 -4.12 12.31
N THR A 227 -9.56 -2.92 12.83
CA THR A 227 -10.05 -1.76 12.06
C THR A 227 -9.63 -0.44 12.70
N GLY A 228 -9.45 0.61 11.90
CA GLY A 228 -9.09 1.96 12.34
C GLY A 228 -7.66 2.12 12.85
N ALA A 229 -6.84 1.08 12.76
CA ALA A 229 -5.50 1.06 13.35
C ALA A 229 -4.40 1.37 12.34
N THR A 230 -3.27 1.83 12.87
CA THR A 230 -2.00 1.99 12.15
C THR A 230 -1.00 0.98 12.68
N TYR A 231 -0.40 0.20 11.77
CA TYR A 231 0.60 -0.81 12.07
C TYR A 231 1.95 -0.39 11.51
N ASP A 232 2.92 -0.15 12.39
CA ASP A 232 4.27 0.20 11.99
C ASP A 232 5.05 -1.04 11.54
N ILE A 233 5.76 -0.92 10.42
CA ILE A 233 6.66 -1.94 9.92
C ILE A 233 7.90 -1.28 9.32
N ASP A 234 8.85 -0.90 10.17
CA ASP A 234 10.03 -0.13 9.82
C ASP A 234 11.35 -0.67 10.42
N GLY A 235 11.28 -1.83 11.07
CA GLY A 235 12.44 -2.43 11.70
C GLY A 235 13.00 -1.62 12.87
N GLY A 236 12.23 -0.70 13.42
CA GLY A 236 12.64 0.24 14.46
C GLY A 236 13.32 1.50 13.89
N GLN A 237 13.18 1.75 12.59
CA GLN A 237 13.81 2.90 11.91
C GLN A 237 13.41 4.25 12.51
N GLN A 238 12.22 4.36 13.08
CA GLN A 238 11.75 5.60 13.72
C GLN A 238 12.52 5.98 14.99
N PHE A 239 13.28 5.07 15.57
CA PHE A 239 14.01 5.25 16.83
C PHE A 239 15.52 5.50 16.64
N VAL A 240 16.03 5.44 15.39
CA VAL A 240 17.45 5.56 15.07
C VAL A 240 17.75 6.63 14.02
#